data_fc16d8da35af0f52fff541d305dbcf3f
#
_entry.id   fc16d8da35af0f52fff541d305dbcf3f
#
_cell.length_a   1.000
_cell.length_b   1.000
_cell.length_c   1.000
_cell.angle_alpha   90.00
_cell.angle_beta   90.00
_cell.angle_gamma   90.00
#
_symmetry.space_group_name_H-M   'P 1'
#
loop_
_entity.id
_entity.type
_entity.pdbx_description
1 polymer ?
#
loop_
_entity_poly.entity_id
_entity_poly.type
_entity_poly.pdbx_seq_one_letter_code
_entity_poly.pdbx_strand_id
1 'polypeptide(L)'
;MDIEIICNTDDDVLFANIKANSRAKKWVKEIPAHDGHAIIVGGGPSLADFIPSIQQRIKLGQKVFALNGAAKFLNKCGIVPDYQVILDARPENVALIGQAKCHLISSQCDPALFKKVQNVKVWHPAIENIEDHLPDYDDEFALIGGGTTVGLSAMCLVYAMGYRFLHLYGYDSSNRQTFKHAYEQPINTGEPMCKVTMAGKVFTSSLTMARQAELFPEVCNNLIDLGCVITVDSDGLIMAVMEEMRKHAEPISEDEKYRRMWSIDSYRHMSPGENFSDEFIEFAKIDEDSRVIDFGCGSGRGGKAIYEKTGCGMLLVDFADNCLDKDNYIAFEIADLTKPMKLESEFGYCTDVMEHIPPELVEDTIKNIMSCVSKCFFKIAMFEDNMGKLIGHPLHLSVFSGEWWQEKFSDYKILYQHYDKDTAFPYATLFVQTKERP
;
A
#
# COMPACT_ATOMS: atom_id res chain seq x y z
N MET A 1 6.14 -28.89 13.60
CA MET A 1 5.33 -30.06 13.19
C MET A 1 5.48 -30.11 11.68
N ASP A 2 6.25 -31.06 11.18
CA ASP A 2 6.45 -31.20 9.74
C ASP A 2 5.16 -31.76 9.14
N ILE A 3 4.39 -30.88 8.50
CA ILE A 3 3.18 -31.26 7.76
C ILE A 3 3.62 -31.50 6.32
N GLU A 4 3.73 -32.75 5.92
CA GLU A 4 3.96 -33.11 4.53
C GLU A 4 2.69 -32.82 3.74
N ILE A 5 2.77 -31.87 2.82
CA ILE A 5 1.64 -31.54 1.93
C ILE A 5 1.73 -32.48 0.75
N ILE A 6 0.80 -33.41 0.67
CA ILE A 6 0.61 -34.23 -0.53
C ILE A 6 0.02 -33.30 -1.61
N CYS A 7 0.74 -33.18 -2.72
CA CYS A 7 0.23 -32.44 -3.89
C CYS A 7 -1.08 -33.07 -4.36
N ASN A 8 -2.08 -32.28 -4.74
CA ASN A 8 -3.38 -32.78 -5.19
C ASN A 8 -3.35 -33.38 -6.62
N THR A 9 -2.19 -33.38 -7.25
CA THR A 9 -1.95 -33.89 -8.61
C THR A 9 -0.57 -34.54 -8.66
N ASP A 10 -0.48 -35.73 -9.24
CA ASP A 10 0.77 -36.47 -9.36
C ASP A 10 1.76 -35.73 -10.28
N ASP A 11 3.06 -35.81 -9.99
CA ASP A 11 4.14 -35.15 -10.73
C ASP A 11 4.14 -35.52 -12.21
N ASP A 12 3.90 -36.78 -12.55
CA ASP A 12 3.79 -37.24 -13.95
C ASP A 12 2.72 -36.49 -14.73
N VAL A 13 1.57 -36.19 -14.08
CA VAL A 13 0.48 -35.41 -14.68
C VAL A 13 0.87 -33.95 -14.81
N LEU A 14 1.52 -33.38 -13.79
CA LEU A 14 2.00 -32.00 -13.80
C LEU A 14 2.99 -31.79 -14.98
N PHE A 15 4.00 -32.64 -15.09
CA PHE A 15 5.01 -32.55 -16.17
C PHE A 15 4.44 -32.84 -17.54
N ALA A 16 3.47 -33.76 -17.65
CA ALA A 16 2.74 -33.98 -18.91
C ALA A 16 1.97 -32.73 -19.35
N ASN A 17 1.29 -32.07 -18.42
CA ASN A 17 0.57 -30.80 -18.65
C ASN A 17 1.56 -29.69 -19.08
N ILE A 18 2.65 -29.51 -18.34
CA ILE A 18 3.70 -28.51 -18.66
C ILE A 18 4.20 -28.72 -20.09
N LYS A 19 4.58 -29.95 -20.44
CA LYS A 19 5.06 -30.30 -21.79
C LYS A 19 4.02 -30.05 -22.89
N ALA A 20 2.74 -30.34 -22.61
CA ALA A 20 1.64 -30.10 -23.53
C ALA A 20 1.38 -28.59 -23.76
N ASN A 21 1.51 -27.77 -22.70
CA ASN A 21 1.24 -26.36 -22.73
C ASN A 21 2.46 -25.51 -23.12
N SER A 22 3.67 -26.05 -23.06
CA SER A 22 4.93 -25.35 -23.38
C SER A 22 5.03 -24.87 -24.84
N ARG A 23 4.14 -25.34 -25.73
CA ARG A 23 4.06 -24.87 -27.13
C ARG A 23 3.22 -23.57 -27.29
N ALA A 24 2.76 -22.99 -26.20
CA ALA A 24 2.03 -21.74 -26.26
C ALA A 24 2.95 -20.60 -26.71
N LYS A 25 2.42 -19.72 -27.59
CA LYS A 25 3.21 -18.65 -28.21
C LYS A 25 3.26 -17.36 -27.40
N LYS A 26 2.54 -17.26 -26.25
CA LYS A 26 2.45 -16.05 -25.43
C LYS A 26 2.76 -16.40 -23.98
N TRP A 27 3.94 -15.99 -23.54
CA TRP A 27 4.43 -16.19 -22.18
C TRP A 27 4.37 -14.91 -21.36
N VAL A 28 4.28 -15.06 -20.06
CA VAL A 28 4.57 -13.97 -19.15
C VAL A 28 6.08 -13.83 -19.07
N LYS A 29 6.57 -12.64 -19.41
CA LYS A 29 7.97 -12.24 -19.28
C LYS A 29 8.12 -11.29 -18.11
N GLU A 30 9.32 -11.19 -17.59
CA GLU A 30 9.64 -10.13 -16.65
C GLU A 30 9.51 -8.75 -17.31
N ILE A 31 8.87 -7.84 -16.60
CA ILE A 31 8.68 -6.45 -17.03
C ILE A 31 9.39 -5.56 -16.01
N PRO A 32 10.15 -4.53 -16.46
CA PRO A 32 10.74 -3.56 -15.56
C PRO A 32 9.73 -2.98 -14.59
N ALA A 33 10.18 -2.65 -13.38
CA ALA A 33 9.34 -2.05 -12.35
C ALA A 33 8.64 -0.78 -12.86
N HIS A 34 7.38 -0.61 -12.51
CA HIS A 34 6.58 0.55 -12.82
C HIS A 34 5.67 0.92 -11.63
N ASP A 35 5.12 2.10 -11.63
CA ASP A 35 4.29 2.70 -10.59
C ASP A 35 2.82 2.20 -10.57
N GLY A 36 2.49 1.25 -11.43
CA GLY A 36 1.14 0.67 -11.51
C GLY A 36 0.76 -0.10 -10.23
N HIS A 37 -0.50 0.02 -9.83
CA HIS A 37 -1.07 -0.70 -8.71
C HIS A 37 -1.83 -1.94 -9.17
N ALA A 38 -1.63 -3.06 -8.47
CA ALA A 38 -2.31 -4.32 -8.69
C ALA A 38 -3.28 -4.65 -7.54
N ILE A 39 -4.53 -4.89 -7.89
CA ILE A 39 -5.57 -5.39 -6.99
C ILE A 39 -5.64 -6.88 -7.17
N ILE A 40 -5.13 -7.66 -6.21
CA ILE A 40 -5.11 -9.12 -6.27
C ILE A 40 -6.27 -9.65 -5.43
N VAL A 41 -7.22 -10.32 -6.09
CA VAL A 41 -8.49 -10.72 -5.48
C VAL A 41 -8.56 -12.23 -5.32
N GLY A 42 -8.44 -12.70 -4.08
CA GLY A 42 -8.70 -14.07 -3.67
C GLY A 42 -10.17 -14.39 -3.51
N GLY A 43 -10.48 -15.62 -3.10
CA GLY A 43 -11.86 -16.11 -2.95
C GLY A 43 -12.36 -16.13 -1.51
N GLY A 44 -11.65 -15.54 -0.56
CA GLY A 44 -12.01 -15.60 0.86
C GLY A 44 -13.35 -14.97 1.20
N PRO A 45 -13.99 -15.39 2.31
CA PRO A 45 -15.36 -15.01 2.63
C PRO A 45 -15.57 -13.53 2.94
N SER A 46 -14.52 -12.77 3.28
CA SER A 46 -14.60 -11.31 3.49
C SER A 46 -14.74 -10.51 2.20
N LEU A 47 -14.44 -11.08 1.04
CA LEU A 47 -14.37 -10.38 -0.25
C LEU A 47 -15.61 -9.51 -0.55
N ALA A 48 -16.81 -9.99 -0.18
CA ALA A 48 -18.05 -9.26 -0.45
C ALA A 48 -18.08 -7.86 0.19
N ASP A 49 -17.47 -7.71 1.37
CA ASP A 49 -17.45 -6.46 2.13
C ASP A 49 -16.55 -5.40 1.49
N PHE A 50 -15.57 -5.82 0.68
CA PHE A 50 -14.57 -4.95 0.06
C PHE A 50 -14.86 -4.58 -1.40
N ILE A 51 -15.99 -5.02 -1.98
CA ILE A 51 -16.34 -4.66 -3.36
C ILE A 51 -16.36 -3.14 -3.61
N PRO A 52 -16.89 -2.28 -2.71
CA PRO A 52 -16.82 -0.83 -2.91
C PRO A 52 -15.39 -0.29 -2.98
N SER A 53 -14.48 -0.81 -2.14
CA SER A 53 -13.06 -0.41 -2.15
C SER A 53 -12.38 -0.84 -3.45
N ILE A 54 -12.62 -2.07 -3.93
CA ILE A 54 -12.13 -2.55 -5.23
C ILE A 54 -12.62 -1.65 -6.37
N GLN A 55 -13.92 -1.29 -6.37
CA GLN A 55 -14.50 -0.40 -7.40
C GLN A 55 -13.86 0.99 -7.38
N GLN A 56 -13.56 1.54 -6.20
CA GLN A 56 -12.87 2.81 -6.07
C GLN A 56 -11.47 2.74 -6.70
N ARG A 57 -10.70 1.70 -6.39
CA ARG A 57 -9.37 1.48 -6.96
C ARG A 57 -9.39 1.32 -8.48
N ILE A 58 -10.41 0.64 -9.02
CA ILE A 58 -10.60 0.51 -10.48
C ILE A 58 -10.82 1.89 -11.13
N LYS A 59 -11.58 2.79 -10.48
CA LYS A 59 -11.76 4.18 -10.97
C LYS A 59 -10.44 4.97 -11.02
N LEU A 60 -9.48 4.61 -10.18
CA LEU A 60 -8.12 5.16 -10.18
C LEU A 60 -7.21 4.50 -11.25
N GLY A 61 -7.73 3.62 -12.10
CA GLY A 61 -6.97 2.98 -13.18
C GLY A 61 -6.17 1.74 -12.76
N GLN A 62 -6.28 1.30 -11.51
CA GLN A 62 -5.54 0.15 -10.97
C GLN A 62 -6.04 -1.16 -11.60
N LYS A 63 -5.13 -2.14 -11.77
CA LYS A 63 -5.40 -3.39 -12.50
C LYS A 63 -5.86 -4.51 -11.58
N VAL A 64 -6.88 -5.24 -12.00
CA VAL A 64 -7.49 -6.32 -11.21
C VAL A 64 -6.98 -7.68 -11.68
N PHE A 65 -6.43 -8.43 -10.76
CA PHE A 65 -5.99 -9.82 -10.88
C PHE A 65 -6.91 -10.72 -10.04
N ALA A 66 -7.82 -11.41 -10.66
CA ALA A 66 -8.77 -12.29 -9.96
C ALA A 66 -8.26 -13.73 -9.94
N LEU A 67 -8.20 -14.34 -8.76
CA LEU A 67 -7.68 -15.69 -8.57
C LEU A 67 -8.80 -16.72 -8.68
N ASN A 68 -8.57 -17.76 -9.48
CA ASN A 68 -9.51 -18.87 -9.64
C ASN A 68 -10.96 -18.37 -9.83
N GLY A 69 -11.91 -18.88 -9.04
CA GLY A 69 -13.34 -18.54 -9.10
C GLY A 69 -13.70 -17.11 -8.69
N ALA A 70 -12.77 -16.33 -8.11
CA ALA A 70 -13.02 -14.93 -7.78
C ALA A 70 -13.42 -14.10 -9.01
N ALA A 71 -12.91 -14.46 -10.21
CA ALA A 71 -13.32 -13.80 -11.45
C ALA A 71 -14.84 -13.91 -11.69
N LYS A 72 -15.44 -15.08 -11.46
CA LYS A 72 -16.89 -15.26 -11.59
C LYS A 72 -17.68 -14.46 -10.56
N PHE A 73 -17.17 -14.37 -9.33
CA PHE A 73 -17.78 -13.57 -8.29
C PHE A 73 -17.76 -12.08 -8.65
N LEU A 74 -16.61 -11.56 -9.09
CA LEU A 74 -16.47 -10.18 -9.53
C LEU A 74 -17.38 -9.89 -10.74
N ASN A 75 -17.52 -10.82 -11.68
CA ASN A 75 -18.44 -10.65 -12.82
C ASN A 75 -19.89 -10.48 -12.35
N LYS A 76 -20.34 -11.21 -11.32
CA LYS A 76 -21.68 -11.03 -10.72
C LYS A 76 -21.83 -9.65 -10.06
N CYS A 77 -20.72 -9.05 -9.60
CA CYS A 77 -20.67 -7.69 -9.05
C CYS A 77 -20.50 -6.61 -10.13
N GLY A 78 -20.56 -6.95 -11.43
CA GLY A 78 -20.40 -6.03 -12.55
C GLY A 78 -18.94 -5.64 -12.84
N ILE A 79 -17.96 -6.37 -12.28
CA ILE A 79 -16.54 -6.12 -12.48
C ILE A 79 -15.95 -7.19 -13.41
N VAL A 80 -15.37 -6.76 -14.54
CA VAL A 80 -14.57 -7.63 -15.42
C VAL A 80 -13.09 -7.40 -15.09
N PRO A 81 -12.39 -8.37 -14.46
CA PRO A 81 -10.98 -8.20 -14.11
C PRO A 81 -10.09 -8.04 -15.34
N ASP A 82 -8.97 -7.34 -15.21
CA ASP A 82 -7.97 -7.26 -16.26
C ASP A 82 -7.32 -8.62 -16.51
N TYR A 83 -7.10 -9.38 -15.41
CA TYR A 83 -6.49 -10.69 -15.45
C TYR A 83 -7.25 -11.70 -14.57
N GLN A 84 -7.39 -12.95 -15.06
CA GLN A 84 -7.72 -14.08 -14.21
C GLN A 84 -6.49 -14.98 -14.09
N VAL A 85 -6.07 -15.32 -12.86
CA VAL A 85 -4.91 -16.16 -12.58
C VAL A 85 -5.37 -17.55 -12.14
N ILE A 86 -4.85 -18.61 -12.79
CA ILE A 86 -5.14 -20.02 -12.49
C ILE A 86 -3.82 -20.79 -12.38
N LEU A 87 -3.67 -21.55 -11.28
CA LEU A 87 -2.50 -22.36 -10.99
C LEU A 87 -2.77 -23.86 -11.01
N ASP A 88 -3.89 -24.29 -10.44
CA ASP A 88 -4.20 -25.69 -10.11
C ASP A 88 -4.32 -26.55 -11.38
N ALA A 89 -3.67 -27.73 -11.36
CA ALA A 89 -3.53 -28.62 -12.50
C ALA A 89 -4.79 -29.46 -12.80
N ARG A 90 -5.74 -29.54 -11.87
CA ARG A 90 -6.93 -30.40 -12.01
C ARG A 90 -7.87 -29.94 -13.12
N PRO A 91 -8.43 -30.86 -13.93
CA PRO A 91 -9.32 -30.51 -15.04
C PRO A 91 -10.62 -29.84 -14.60
N GLU A 92 -11.08 -30.03 -13.36
CA GLU A 92 -12.27 -29.41 -12.79
C GLU A 92 -12.17 -27.87 -12.73
N ASN A 93 -10.96 -27.32 -12.75
CA ASN A 93 -10.72 -25.89 -12.74
C ASN A 93 -11.25 -25.15 -13.99
N VAL A 94 -11.62 -25.87 -15.04
CA VAL A 94 -12.40 -25.35 -16.17
C VAL A 94 -13.70 -24.69 -15.66
N ALA A 95 -14.29 -25.20 -14.58
CA ALA A 95 -15.48 -24.63 -13.98
C ALA A 95 -15.23 -23.26 -13.31
N LEU A 96 -13.99 -22.88 -13.00
CA LEU A 96 -13.63 -21.62 -12.35
C LEU A 96 -13.43 -20.46 -13.35
N ILE A 97 -13.36 -20.74 -14.64
CA ILE A 97 -13.12 -19.72 -15.67
C ILE A 97 -14.28 -18.72 -15.69
N GLY A 98 -13.98 -17.45 -15.43
CA GLY A 98 -14.86 -16.29 -15.58
C GLY A 98 -14.50 -15.41 -16.78
N GLN A 99 -15.23 -14.32 -16.95
CA GLN A 99 -14.87 -13.29 -17.91
C GLN A 99 -13.69 -12.48 -17.36
N ALA A 100 -12.63 -12.33 -18.16
CA ALA A 100 -11.48 -11.48 -17.90
C ALA A 100 -10.93 -10.95 -19.23
N LYS A 101 -10.21 -9.79 -19.19
CA LYS A 101 -9.58 -9.26 -20.40
C LYS A 101 -8.44 -10.16 -20.91
N CYS A 102 -7.73 -10.83 -19.97
CA CYS A 102 -6.67 -11.80 -20.26
C CYS A 102 -6.68 -12.88 -19.17
N HIS A 103 -6.34 -14.12 -19.54
CA HIS A 103 -6.18 -15.24 -18.63
C HIS A 103 -4.70 -15.58 -18.46
N LEU A 104 -4.20 -15.54 -17.24
CA LEU A 104 -2.85 -15.94 -16.85
C LEU A 104 -2.94 -17.39 -16.32
N ILE A 105 -2.67 -18.35 -17.18
CA ILE A 105 -2.82 -19.78 -16.85
C ILE A 105 -1.44 -20.40 -16.67
N SER A 106 -1.22 -21.06 -15.55
CA SER A 106 0.02 -21.79 -15.31
C SER A 106 0.21 -22.93 -16.31
N SER A 107 1.44 -23.16 -16.73
CA SER A 107 1.80 -24.26 -17.64
C SER A 107 1.43 -25.64 -17.09
N GLN A 108 1.34 -25.80 -15.76
CA GLN A 108 0.94 -27.06 -15.13
C GLN A 108 -0.58 -27.36 -15.21
N CYS A 109 -1.41 -26.37 -15.59
CA CYS A 109 -2.86 -26.56 -15.67
C CYS A 109 -3.24 -27.56 -16.77
N ASP A 110 -4.42 -28.22 -16.58
CA ASP A 110 -4.96 -29.12 -17.58
C ASP A 110 -5.14 -28.40 -18.93
N PRO A 111 -4.69 -29.02 -20.06
CA PRO A 111 -4.81 -28.42 -21.39
C PRO A 111 -6.23 -28.05 -21.82
N ALA A 112 -7.27 -28.63 -21.18
CA ALA A 112 -8.66 -28.27 -21.46
C ALA A 112 -9.02 -26.82 -21.09
N LEU A 113 -8.30 -26.22 -20.11
CA LEU A 113 -8.50 -24.81 -19.74
C LEU A 113 -8.19 -23.89 -20.91
N PHE A 114 -7.10 -24.15 -21.61
CA PHE A 114 -6.64 -23.32 -22.73
C PHE A 114 -7.62 -23.31 -23.91
N LYS A 115 -8.43 -24.37 -24.06
CA LYS A 115 -9.49 -24.47 -25.08
C LYS A 115 -10.72 -23.62 -24.78
N LYS A 116 -10.87 -23.15 -23.53
CA LYS A 116 -12.04 -22.38 -23.06
C LYS A 116 -11.84 -20.88 -23.09
N VAL A 117 -10.62 -20.41 -23.30
CA VAL A 117 -10.25 -18.98 -23.27
C VAL A 117 -9.62 -18.55 -24.58
N GLN A 118 -9.82 -17.28 -24.96
CA GLN A 118 -9.30 -16.73 -26.22
C GLN A 118 -8.02 -15.92 -26.02
N ASN A 119 -7.96 -15.11 -24.97
CA ASN A 119 -6.80 -14.28 -24.65
C ASN A 119 -6.08 -14.87 -23.44
N VAL A 120 -5.02 -15.62 -23.69
CA VAL A 120 -4.25 -16.32 -22.66
C VAL A 120 -2.77 -15.97 -22.77
N LYS A 121 -2.15 -15.78 -21.60
CA LYS A 121 -0.70 -15.83 -21.44
C LYS A 121 -0.36 -16.96 -20.48
N VAL A 122 0.66 -17.72 -20.78
CA VAL A 122 1.13 -18.83 -19.95
C VAL A 122 2.24 -18.34 -19.05
N TRP A 123 2.27 -18.83 -17.83
CA TRP A 123 3.36 -18.60 -16.87
C TRP A 123 3.84 -19.92 -16.28
N HIS A 124 5.11 -19.98 -15.89
CA HIS A 124 5.73 -21.19 -15.35
C HIS A 124 5.88 -21.07 -13.83
N PRO A 125 5.40 -22.03 -13.03
CA PRO A 125 5.75 -22.09 -11.62
C PRO A 125 7.22 -22.51 -11.48
N ALA A 126 7.92 -21.96 -10.47
CA ALA A 126 9.26 -22.38 -10.12
C ALA A 126 9.18 -23.71 -9.34
N ILE A 127 9.17 -24.81 -10.06
CA ILE A 127 9.24 -26.18 -9.51
C ILE A 127 10.54 -26.84 -9.94
N GLU A 128 11.03 -27.77 -9.13
CA GLU A 128 12.29 -28.45 -9.38
C GLU A 128 12.27 -29.17 -10.73
N ASN A 129 13.36 -29.04 -11.48
CA ASN A 129 13.58 -29.67 -12.81
C ASN A 129 12.56 -29.26 -13.88
N ILE A 130 11.90 -28.12 -13.77
CA ILE A 130 10.90 -27.68 -14.78
C ILE A 130 11.54 -27.48 -16.14
N GLU A 131 12.81 -27.04 -16.20
CA GLU A 131 13.58 -26.80 -17.42
C GLU A 131 13.69 -28.03 -18.30
N ASP A 132 13.79 -29.22 -17.71
CA ASP A 132 13.85 -30.49 -18.43
C ASP A 132 12.56 -30.81 -19.17
N HIS A 133 11.48 -30.17 -18.83
CA HIS A 133 10.14 -30.36 -19.39
C HIS A 133 9.67 -29.22 -20.30
N LEU A 134 10.49 -28.16 -20.44
CA LEU A 134 10.24 -27.02 -21.33
C LEU A 134 11.12 -27.13 -22.59
N PRO A 135 10.58 -27.58 -23.72
CA PRO A 135 11.39 -27.90 -24.92
C PRO A 135 12.09 -26.70 -25.55
N ASP A 136 11.61 -25.49 -25.27
CA ASP A 136 12.14 -24.23 -25.81
C ASP A 136 12.46 -23.27 -24.66
N TYR A 137 12.97 -23.81 -23.51
CA TYR A 137 13.36 -22.98 -22.38
C TYR A 137 14.46 -22.00 -22.83
N ASP A 138 14.18 -20.72 -22.61
CA ASP A 138 15.17 -19.66 -22.72
C ASP A 138 15.15 -18.80 -21.44
N ASP A 139 16.21 -18.05 -21.21
CA ASP A 139 16.34 -17.18 -20.01
C ASP A 139 15.33 -16.02 -19.98
N GLU A 140 14.48 -15.87 -21.00
CA GLU A 140 13.42 -14.86 -21.03
C GLU A 140 12.14 -15.30 -20.27
N PHE A 141 12.03 -16.58 -19.87
CA PHE A 141 10.89 -17.07 -19.09
C PHE A 141 11.05 -16.73 -17.62
N ALA A 142 10.07 -16.00 -17.07
CA ALA A 142 9.98 -15.82 -15.63
C ALA A 142 9.50 -17.13 -14.98
N LEU A 143 10.32 -17.72 -14.13
CA LEU A 143 9.91 -18.79 -13.22
C LEU A 143 9.32 -18.18 -11.97
N ILE A 144 8.02 -18.43 -11.74
CA ILE A 144 7.24 -17.77 -10.69
C ILE A 144 7.27 -18.62 -9.41
N GLY A 145 7.90 -18.09 -8.38
CA GLY A 145 7.89 -18.64 -7.02
C GLY A 145 6.55 -18.45 -6.29
N GLY A 146 6.59 -18.48 -4.97
CA GLY A 146 5.43 -18.20 -4.11
C GLY A 146 4.77 -19.45 -3.53
N GLY A 147 5.23 -20.64 -3.81
CA GLY A 147 4.83 -21.87 -3.11
C GLY A 147 3.53 -22.49 -3.60
N THR A 148 2.78 -23.11 -2.68
CA THR A 148 1.78 -24.13 -2.94
C THR A 148 0.38 -23.61 -3.33
N THR A 149 0.13 -22.30 -3.29
CA THR A 149 -1.21 -21.75 -3.56
C THR A 149 -1.18 -20.67 -4.63
N VAL A 150 -2.29 -20.55 -5.37
CA VAL A 150 -2.45 -19.47 -6.35
C VAL A 150 -2.33 -18.08 -5.72
N GLY A 151 -2.68 -17.93 -4.44
CA GLY A 151 -2.56 -16.66 -3.71
C GLY A 151 -1.12 -16.19 -3.63
N LEU A 152 -0.23 -17.04 -3.13
CA LEU A 152 1.18 -16.70 -2.98
C LEU A 152 1.88 -16.56 -4.34
N SER A 153 1.64 -17.50 -5.27
CA SER A 153 2.21 -17.42 -6.61
C SER A 153 1.74 -16.18 -7.38
N ALA A 154 0.51 -15.74 -7.20
CA ALA A 154 0.01 -14.53 -7.86
C ALA A 154 0.73 -13.26 -7.39
N MET A 155 1.15 -13.16 -6.13
CA MET A 155 1.95 -12.04 -5.64
C MET A 155 3.29 -11.97 -6.40
N CYS A 156 3.99 -13.11 -6.53
CA CYS A 156 5.24 -13.21 -7.28
C CYS A 156 5.05 -12.97 -8.78
N LEU A 157 3.95 -13.48 -9.36
CA LEU A 157 3.61 -13.28 -10.77
C LEU A 157 3.38 -11.79 -11.09
N VAL A 158 2.64 -11.11 -10.23
CA VAL A 158 2.35 -9.68 -10.37
C VAL A 158 3.62 -8.84 -10.20
N TYR A 159 4.51 -9.24 -9.28
CA TYR A 159 5.85 -8.64 -9.16
C TYR A 159 6.66 -8.80 -10.45
N ALA A 160 6.74 -10.01 -11.03
CA ALA A 160 7.43 -10.26 -12.31
C ALA A 160 6.82 -9.44 -13.47
N MET A 161 5.51 -9.11 -13.40
CA MET A 161 4.84 -8.21 -14.33
C MET A 161 5.11 -6.71 -14.05
N GLY A 162 6.08 -6.38 -13.21
CA GLY A 162 6.57 -5.02 -12.95
C GLY A 162 5.84 -4.24 -11.85
N TYR A 163 4.75 -4.77 -11.30
CA TYR A 163 4.02 -4.09 -10.22
C TYR A 163 4.80 -4.11 -8.91
N ARG A 164 4.74 -3.00 -8.17
CA ARG A 164 5.34 -2.88 -6.84
C ARG A 164 4.30 -2.55 -5.76
N PHE A 165 3.09 -2.16 -6.14
CA PHE A 165 1.98 -1.87 -5.22
C PHE A 165 0.92 -2.97 -5.34
N LEU A 166 0.87 -3.87 -4.35
CA LEU A 166 0.00 -5.04 -4.31
C LEU A 166 -1.08 -4.86 -3.25
N HIS A 167 -2.34 -4.83 -3.66
CA HIS A 167 -3.49 -4.70 -2.78
C HIS A 167 -4.27 -6.01 -2.75
N LEU A 168 -4.19 -6.73 -1.63
CA LEU A 168 -4.75 -8.08 -1.48
C LEU A 168 -6.15 -8.00 -0.87
N TYR A 169 -7.15 -8.57 -1.56
CA TYR A 169 -8.54 -8.68 -1.12
C TYR A 169 -9.00 -10.12 -1.11
N GLY A 170 -9.81 -10.52 -0.09
CA GLY A 170 -10.27 -11.89 0.02
C GLY A 170 -9.15 -12.91 0.26
N TYR A 171 -8.07 -12.48 0.89
CA TYR A 171 -6.95 -13.33 1.34
C TYR A 171 -7.16 -13.78 2.79
N ASP A 172 -8.34 -14.34 3.08
CA ASP A 172 -8.71 -14.67 4.46
C ASP A 172 -7.91 -15.83 5.03
N SER A 173 -7.64 -16.86 4.24
CA SER A 173 -7.05 -18.15 4.66
C SER A 173 -7.74 -18.78 5.87
N SER A 174 -8.99 -18.41 6.12
CA SER A 174 -9.84 -18.93 7.18
C SER A 174 -11.32 -18.83 6.82
N ASN A 175 -12.14 -19.61 7.53
CA ASN A 175 -13.57 -19.52 7.40
C ASN A 175 -14.12 -18.30 8.14
N ARG A 176 -15.20 -17.73 7.61
CA ARG A 176 -16.07 -16.79 8.30
C ARG A 176 -17.36 -17.55 8.66
N GLN A 177 -17.52 -17.89 9.95
CA GLN A 177 -18.56 -18.84 10.40
C GLN A 177 -18.42 -20.20 9.67
N THR A 178 -19.40 -20.57 8.84
CA THR A 178 -19.39 -21.80 8.04
C THR A 178 -18.91 -21.61 6.61
N PHE A 179 -18.70 -20.35 6.18
CA PHE A 179 -18.33 -20.03 4.80
C PHE A 179 -16.82 -20.08 4.61
N LYS A 180 -16.38 -20.92 3.66
CA LYS A 180 -14.98 -21.03 3.23
C LYS A 180 -14.63 -19.98 2.17
N HIS A 181 -15.58 -19.57 1.34
CA HIS A 181 -15.42 -18.65 0.23
C HIS A 181 -16.58 -17.65 0.17
N ALA A 182 -16.38 -16.54 -0.50
CA ALA A 182 -17.42 -15.55 -0.81
C ALA A 182 -18.47 -16.08 -1.82
N TYR A 183 -18.20 -17.25 -2.43
CA TYR A 183 -19.04 -17.90 -3.44
C TYR A 183 -18.99 -19.42 -3.27
N GLU A 184 -19.99 -20.11 -3.82
CA GLU A 184 -20.01 -21.58 -3.85
C GLU A 184 -18.86 -22.12 -4.71
N GLN A 185 -17.99 -22.92 -4.10
CA GLN A 185 -16.89 -23.62 -4.75
C GLN A 185 -16.93 -25.10 -4.41
N PRO A 186 -17.40 -25.96 -5.32
CA PRO A 186 -17.54 -27.41 -5.07
C PRO A 186 -16.18 -28.13 -5.02
N ILE A 187 -15.13 -27.53 -5.58
CA ILE A 187 -13.76 -28.06 -5.56
C ILE A 187 -13.22 -27.84 -4.15
N ASN A 188 -12.63 -28.84 -3.51
CA ASN A 188 -12.10 -28.80 -2.15
C ASN A 188 -13.13 -28.96 -1.00
N THR A 189 -14.28 -29.55 -1.27
CA THR A 189 -15.32 -29.78 -0.23
C THR A 189 -14.91 -30.74 0.88
N GLY A 190 -13.96 -31.63 0.63
CA GLY A 190 -13.47 -32.66 1.57
C GLY A 190 -12.14 -32.33 2.27
N GLU A 191 -11.61 -31.12 2.16
CA GLU A 191 -10.33 -30.77 2.79
C GLU A 191 -10.39 -30.87 4.32
N PRO A 192 -9.38 -31.47 4.97
CA PRO A 192 -9.26 -31.49 6.43
C PRO A 192 -9.22 -30.07 7.00
N MET A 193 -9.89 -29.87 8.13
CA MET A 193 -9.97 -28.59 8.82
C MET A 193 -9.12 -28.59 10.08
N CYS A 194 -8.53 -27.46 10.40
CA CYS A 194 -7.75 -27.21 11.62
C CYS A 194 -8.17 -25.90 12.29
N LYS A 195 -7.74 -25.72 13.53
CA LYS A 195 -7.83 -24.44 14.26
C LYS A 195 -6.44 -23.83 14.37
N VAL A 196 -6.33 -22.57 14.03
CA VAL A 196 -5.10 -21.79 14.13
C VAL A 196 -5.31 -20.62 15.09
N THR A 197 -4.44 -20.48 16.08
CA THR A 197 -4.45 -19.32 17.00
C THR A 197 -3.41 -18.31 16.52
N MET A 198 -3.83 -17.08 16.24
CA MET A 198 -2.97 -15.99 15.79
C MET A 198 -3.46 -14.67 16.39
N ALA A 199 -2.55 -13.85 16.91
CA ALA A 199 -2.86 -12.55 17.55
C ALA A 199 -3.99 -12.66 18.62
N GLY A 200 -4.00 -13.75 19.40
CA GLY A 200 -5.01 -14.02 20.44
C GLY A 200 -6.40 -14.42 19.94
N LYS A 201 -6.61 -14.57 18.61
CA LYS A 201 -7.85 -15.01 17.99
C LYS A 201 -7.72 -16.45 17.49
N VAL A 202 -8.82 -17.20 17.48
CA VAL A 202 -8.87 -18.58 16.95
C VAL A 202 -9.60 -18.58 15.61
N PHE A 203 -8.90 -19.06 14.58
CA PHE A 203 -9.41 -19.18 13.22
C PHE A 203 -9.66 -20.66 12.88
N THR A 204 -10.73 -20.96 12.14
CA THR A 204 -10.95 -22.26 11.52
C THR A 204 -10.48 -22.16 10.06
N SER A 205 -9.58 -23.06 9.66
CA SER A 205 -8.98 -23.06 8.33
C SER A 205 -8.87 -24.47 7.76
N SER A 206 -8.80 -24.64 6.43
CA SER A 206 -8.31 -25.89 5.86
C SER A 206 -6.78 -25.97 6.03
N LEU A 207 -6.22 -27.20 5.98
CA LEU A 207 -4.77 -27.39 6.10
C LEU A 207 -4.00 -26.60 5.02
N THR A 208 -4.51 -26.62 3.79
CA THR A 208 -3.90 -25.89 2.66
C THR A 208 -3.90 -24.38 2.92
N MET A 209 -4.99 -23.81 3.43
CA MET A 209 -5.09 -22.38 3.73
C MET A 209 -4.29 -22.01 4.99
N ALA A 210 -4.21 -22.89 5.99
CA ALA A 210 -3.33 -22.68 7.13
C ALA A 210 -1.86 -22.65 6.71
N ARG A 211 -1.46 -23.54 5.79
CA ARG A 211 -0.11 -23.53 5.21
C ARG A 211 0.17 -22.27 4.38
N GLN A 212 -0.82 -21.77 3.62
CA GLN A 212 -0.71 -20.48 2.95
C GLN A 212 -0.40 -19.36 3.95
N ALA A 213 -1.12 -19.33 5.08
CA ALA A 213 -0.91 -18.32 6.10
C ALA A 213 0.47 -18.45 6.79
N GLU A 214 0.98 -19.68 6.94
CA GLU A 214 2.33 -19.95 7.48
C GLU A 214 3.45 -19.47 6.54
N LEU A 215 3.28 -19.64 5.23
CA LEU A 215 4.26 -19.22 4.21
C LEU A 215 4.14 -17.74 3.80
N PHE A 216 3.00 -17.12 4.10
CA PHE A 216 2.71 -15.74 3.69
C PHE A 216 3.77 -14.74 4.18
N PRO A 217 4.27 -14.79 5.46
CA PRO A 217 5.30 -13.88 5.93
C PRO A 217 6.59 -13.93 5.10
N GLU A 218 7.05 -15.12 4.74
CA GLU A 218 8.26 -15.29 3.95
C GLU A 218 8.11 -14.66 2.56
N VAL A 219 7.02 -14.99 1.84
CA VAL A 219 6.75 -14.41 0.51
C VAL A 219 6.56 -12.90 0.61
N CYS A 220 5.85 -12.42 1.64
CA CYS A 220 5.61 -11.00 1.85
C CYS A 220 6.92 -10.24 2.09
N ASN A 221 7.77 -10.72 3.02
CA ASN A 221 9.05 -10.09 3.34
C ASN A 221 9.98 -10.08 2.12
N ASN A 222 10.11 -11.19 1.41
CA ASN A 222 10.93 -11.25 0.19
C ASN A 222 10.49 -10.22 -0.85
N LEU A 223 9.19 -10.03 -1.05
CA LEU A 223 8.67 -9.02 -1.98
C LEU A 223 8.86 -7.60 -1.45
N ILE A 224 8.75 -7.37 -0.14
CA ILE A 224 9.03 -6.06 0.49
C ILE A 224 10.50 -5.71 0.31
N ASP A 225 11.42 -6.65 0.54
CA ASP A 225 12.87 -6.46 0.33
C ASP A 225 13.21 -6.15 -1.13
N LEU A 226 12.39 -6.63 -2.07
CA LEU A 226 12.46 -6.32 -3.49
C LEU A 226 11.72 -5.02 -3.88
N GLY A 227 11.31 -4.21 -2.90
CA GLY A 227 10.68 -2.91 -3.09
C GLY A 227 9.17 -2.93 -3.30
N CYS A 228 8.47 -4.02 -2.95
CA CYS A 228 7.02 -4.04 -2.99
C CYS A 228 6.39 -3.40 -1.75
N VAL A 229 5.27 -2.74 -1.97
CA VAL A 229 4.32 -2.29 -0.95
C VAL A 229 3.11 -3.21 -0.98
N ILE A 230 2.81 -3.88 0.13
CA ILE A 230 1.74 -4.88 0.21
C ILE A 230 0.71 -4.47 1.25
N THR A 231 -0.55 -4.33 0.83
CA THR A 231 -1.67 -4.12 1.73
C THR A 231 -2.61 -5.32 1.71
N VAL A 232 -3.20 -5.65 2.86
CA VAL A 232 -4.18 -6.72 2.99
C VAL A 232 -5.47 -6.12 3.55
N ASP A 233 -6.54 -6.22 2.77
CA ASP A 233 -7.89 -5.85 3.16
C ASP A 233 -8.71 -7.16 3.34
N SER A 234 -8.77 -7.65 4.58
CA SER A 234 -9.38 -8.92 4.98
C SER A 234 -9.68 -8.89 6.48
N ASP A 235 -10.57 -9.76 6.96
CA ASP A 235 -10.81 -10.00 8.38
C ASP A 235 -10.39 -11.42 8.84
N GLY A 236 -9.68 -12.16 7.98
CA GLY A 236 -9.26 -13.53 8.18
C GLY A 236 -7.88 -13.71 8.83
N LEU A 237 -7.39 -14.95 8.74
CA LEU A 237 -6.11 -15.37 9.33
C LEU A 237 -4.92 -14.59 8.76
N ILE A 238 -4.89 -14.29 7.45
CA ILE A 238 -3.79 -13.53 6.84
C ILE A 238 -3.69 -12.11 7.42
N MET A 239 -4.83 -11.47 7.70
CA MET A 239 -4.81 -10.15 8.33
C MET A 239 -4.21 -10.21 9.75
N ALA A 240 -4.55 -11.25 10.53
CA ALA A 240 -3.96 -11.46 11.85
C ALA A 240 -2.45 -11.77 11.77
N VAL A 241 -2.01 -12.48 10.74
CA VAL A 241 -0.58 -12.71 10.45
C VAL A 241 0.12 -11.38 10.14
N MET A 242 -0.48 -10.52 9.30
CA MET A 242 0.07 -9.19 9.01
C MET A 242 0.15 -8.29 10.25
N GLU A 243 -0.88 -8.33 11.11
CA GLU A 243 -0.86 -7.61 12.39
C GLU A 243 0.31 -8.08 13.27
N GLU A 244 0.57 -9.38 13.31
CA GLU A 244 1.67 -9.94 14.11
C GLU A 244 3.04 -9.62 13.50
N MET A 245 3.18 -9.69 12.17
CA MET A 245 4.41 -9.26 11.47
C MET A 245 4.75 -7.80 11.80
N ARG A 246 3.76 -6.91 11.80
CA ARG A 246 3.95 -5.49 12.13
C ARG A 246 4.42 -5.27 13.57
N LYS A 247 3.96 -6.08 14.53
CA LYS A 247 4.42 -5.98 15.94
C LYS A 247 5.88 -6.38 16.12
N HIS A 248 6.37 -7.28 15.27
CA HIS A 248 7.73 -7.79 15.30
C HIS A 248 8.64 -7.17 14.25
N ALA A 249 8.12 -6.24 13.44
CA ALA A 249 8.95 -5.45 12.54
C ALA A 249 9.94 -4.62 13.36
N GLU A 250 11.22 -4.64 12.98
CA GLU A 250 12.21 -3.74 13.56
C GLU A 250 11.73 -2.30 13.42
N PRO A 251 11.83 -1.49 14.50
CA PRO A 251 11.49 -0.08 14.43
C PRO A 251 12.35 0.59 13.36
N ILE A 252 11.76 1.04 12.28
CA ILE A 252 12.45 1.89 11.32
C ILE A 252 12.54 3.31 11.87
N SER A 253 13.65 4.00 11.61
CA SER A 253 13.78 5.41 11.97
C SER A 253 12.74 6.25 11.19
N GLU A 254 12.35 7.41 11.74
CA GLU A 254 11.45 8.32 11.05
C GLU A 254 12.03 8.75 9.69
N ASP A 255 13.35 8.95 9.61
CA ASP A 255 14.06 9.22 8.36
C ASP A 255 13.83 8.12 7.31
N GLU A 256 14.06 6.87 7.66
CA GLU A 256 13.84 5.75 6.74
C GLU A 256 12.36 5.58 6.39
N LYS A 257 11.44 5.80 7.34
CA LYS A 257 10.01 5.76 7.12
C LYS A 257 9.58 6.76 6.03
N TYR A 258 10.00 8.02 6.17
CA TYR A 258 9.64 9.05 5.20
C TYR A 258 10.40 8.95 3.88
N ARG A 259 11.65 8.48 3.87
CA ARG A 259 12.35 8.14 2.62
C ARG A 259 11.57 7.11 1.80
N ARG A 260 11.04 6.07 2.45
CA ARG A 260 10.17 5.08 1.80
C ARG A 260 8.87 5.70 1.30
N MET A 261 8.21 6.51 2.13
CA MET A 261 6.96 7.18 1.73
C MET A 261 7.17 8.10 0.52
N TRP A 262 8.20 8.94 0.53
CA TRP A 262 8.50 9.85 -0.58
C TRP A 262 8.97 9.15 -1.87
N SER A 263 9.29 7.86 -1.83
CA SER A 263 9.51 7.06 -3.03
C SER A 263 8.20 6.56 -3.69
N ILE A 264 7.06 6.76 -3.02
CA ILE A 264 5.74 6.29 -3.47
C ILE A 264 5.00 7.45 -4.17
N ASP A 265 4.78 7.34 -5.49
CA ASP A 265 4.16 8.42 -6.28
C ASP A 265 2.75 8.80 -5.79
N SER A 266 1.94 7.81 -5.35
CA SER A 266 0.61 8.10 -4.80
C SER A 266 0.67 8.95 -3.52
N TYR A 267 1.71 8.79 -2.69
CA TYR A 267 1.93 9.64 -1.51
C TYR A 267 2.33 11.05 -1.92
N ARG A 268 3.26 11.20 -2.89
CA ARG A 268 3.65 12.52 -3.42
C ARG A 268 2.46 13.35 -3.90
N HIS A 269 1.50 12.71 -4.57
CA HIS A 269 0.29 13.37 -5.09
C HIS A 269 -0.71 13.76 -3.99
N MET A 270 -0.59 13.21 -2.79
CA MET A 270 -1.48 13.47 -1.65
C MET A 270 -1.00 14.61 -0.74
N SER A 271 0.15 15.26 -1.04
CA SER A 271 0.65 16.39 -0.25
C SER A 271 -0.33 17.57 -0.34
N PRO A 272 -1.02 17.95 0.76
CA PRO A 272 -2.11 18.93 0.71
C PRO A 272 -1.65 20.38 0.84
N GLY A 273 -0.36 20.63 1.07
CA GLY A 273 0.16 21.96 1.39
C GLY A 273 -0.23 23.04 0.39
N GLU A 274 -0.32 22.72 -0.91
CA GLU A 274 -0.76 23.70 -1.91
C GLU A 274 -2.20 24.20 -1.71
N ASN A 275 -3.07 23.35 -1.14
CA ASN A 275 -4.48 23.67 -0.93
C ASN A 275 -4.71 24.72 0.18
N PHE A 276 -3.75 24.89 1.08
CA PHE A 276 -3.83 25.82 2.21
C PHE A 276 -3.06 27.13 1.95
N SER A 277 -2.39 27.25 0.81
CA SER A 277 -1.58 28.40 0.46
C SER A 277 -2.35 29.72 0.44
N ASP A 278 -3.58 29.74 -0.10
CA ASP A 278 -4.44 30.93 -0.17
C ASP A 278 -4.86 31.41 1.22
N GLU A 279 -5.26 30.48 2.10
CA GLU A 279 -5.61 30.76 3.49
C GLU A 279 -4.44 31.41 4.25
N PHE A 280 -3.23 30.87 4.07
CA PHE A 280 -2.03 31.45 4.67
C PHE A 280 -1.70 32.85 4.15
N ILE A 281 -1.72 33.02 2.81
CA ILE A 281 -1.44 34.33 2.18
C ILE A 281 -2.39 35.40 2.71
N GLU A 282 -3.67 35.08 2.83
CA GLU A 282 -4.71 36.01 3.32
C GLU A 282 -4.48 36.36 4.80
N PHE A 283 -4.26 35.39 5.68
CA PHE A 283 -4.06 35.61 7.11
C PHE A 283 -2.76 36.35 7.44
N ALA A 284 -1.67 35.95 6.80
CA ALA A 284 -0.36 36.53 7.04
C ALA A 284 -0.11 37.80 6.24
N LYS A 285 -0.94 38.06 5.22
CA LYS A 285 -0.80 39.18 4.25
C LYS A 285 0.58 39.15 3.56
N ILE A 286 0.93 37.98 3.04
CA ILE A 286 2.21 37.74 2.39
C ILE A 286 2.28 38.52 1.07
N ASP A 287 3.40 39.20 0.86
CA ASP A 287 3.72 39.99 -0.34
C ASP A 287 5.17 39.70 -0.81
N GLU A 288 5.65 40.46 -1.81
CA GLU A 288 6.97 40.28 -2.42
C GLU A 288 8.13 40.60 -1.46
N ASP A 289 7.91 41.43 -0.43
CA ASP A 289 8.91 41.80 0.58
C ASP A 289 8.96 40.78 1.74
N SER A 290 7.97 39.92 1.87
CA SER A 290 7.85 38.93 2.93
C SER A 290 8.88 37.81 2.78
N ARG A 291 9.31 37.22 3.91
CA ARG A 291 10.16 36.04 3.93
C ARG A 291 9.45 34.91 4.67
N VAL A 292 9.41 33.73 4.04
CA VAL A 292 8.65 32.56 4.50
C VAL A 292 9.56 31.33 4.55
N ILE A 293 9.42 30.52 5.61
CA ILE A 293 9.95 29.17 5.67
C ILE A 293 8.78 28.19 5.63
N ASP A 294 8.81 27.22 4.70
CA ASP A 294 7.88 26.09 4.64
C ASP A 294 8.51 24.91 5.39
N PHE A 295 8.04 24.67 6.62
CA PHE A 295 8.52 23.63 7.53
C PHE A 295 7.84 22.30 7.29
N GLY A 296 8.60 21.25 7.00
CA GLY A 296 8.08 19.95 6.58
C GLY A 296 7.46 20.05 5.19
N CYS A 297 8.18 20.70 4.27
CA CYS A 297 7.66 21.08 2.96
C CYS A 297 7.26 19.91 2.05
N GLY A 298 7.71 18.69 2.36
CA GLY A 298 7.44 17.49 1.57
C GLY A 298 7.77 17.68 0.09
N SER A 299 6.78 17.51 -0.80
CA SER A 299 6.96 17.72 -2.25
C SER A 299 7.38 19.15 -2.64
N GLY A 300 7.28 20.10 -1.73
CA GLY A 300 7.57 21.52 -1.93
C GLY A 300 6.49 22.29 -2.68
N ARG A 301 5.35 21.68 -2.98
CA ARG A 301 4.25 22.31 -3.74
C ARG A 301 3.60 23.45 -2.97
N GLY A 302 3.50 23.33 -1.63
CA GLY A 302 2.94 24.38 -0.78
C GLY A 302 3.74 25.66 -0.87
N GLY A 303 5.05 25.60 -0.57
CA GLY A 303 5.95 26.75 -0.68
C GLY A 303 6.05 27.29 -2.10
N LYS A 304 6.08 26.42 -3.13
CA LYS A 304 6.08 26.83 -4.54
C LYS A 304 4.81 27.61 -4.89
N ALA A 305 3.64 27.17 -4.46
CA ALA A 305 2.37 27.86 -4.71
C ALA A 305 2.32 29.23 -4.04
N ILE A 306 2.85 29.37 -2.81
CA ILE A 306 2.96 30.66 -2.12
C ILE A 306 3.90 31.60 -2.89
N TYR A 307 5.09 31.11 -3.27
CA TYR A 307 6.07 31.89 -4.04
C TYR A 307 5.50 32.37 -5.38
N GLU A 308 4.87 31.49 -6.14
CA GLU A 308 4.30 31.84 -7.46
C GLU A 308 3.19 32.88 -7.40
N LYS A 309 2.43 32.88 -6.28
CA LYS A 309 1.33 33.85 -6.08
C LYS A 309 1.79 35.21 -5.55
N THR A 310 2.87 35.25 -4.78
CA THR A 310 3.26 36.47 -4.02
C THR A 310 4.61 37.03 -4.40
N GLY A 311 5.52 36.23 -4.95
CA GLY A 311 6.91 36.63 -5.20
C GLY A 311 7.77 36.69 -3.94
N CYS A 312 7.29 36.25 -2.78
CA CYS A 312 8.01 36.34 -1.49
C CYS A 312 9.34 35.58 -1.49
N GLY A 313 10.25 35.92 -0.60
CA GLY A 313 11.42 35.09 -0.31
C GLY A 313 10.97 33.76 0.33
N MET A 314 11.29 32.61 -0.28
CA MET A 314 10.86 31.28 0.16
C MET A 314 12.05 30.37 0.43
N LEU A 315 12.02 29.64 1.56
CA LEU A 315 12.91 28.55 1.91
C LEU A 315 12.07 27.32 2.24
N LEU A 316 12.37 26.19 1.62
CA LEU A 316 11.75 24.89 1.90
C LEU A 316 12.62 24.12 2.89
N VAL A 317 12.03 23.50 3.89
CA VAL A 317 12.75 22.72 4.92
C VAL A 317 12.05 21.38 5.13
N ASP A 318 12.80 20.29 5.01
CA ASP A 318 12.36 18.93 5.35
C ASP A 318 13.57 18.11 5.79
N PHE A 319 13.34 16.99 6.50
CA PHE A 319 14.45 16.11 6.85
C PHE A 319 14.69 15.01 5.81
N ALA A 320 13.71 14.71 4.95
CA ALA A 320 13.81 13.72 3.89
C ALA A 320 14.42 14.35 2.62
N ASP A 321 15.62 13.92 2.25
CA ASP A 321 16.37 14.47 1.10
C ASP A 321 15.75 14.13 -0.28
N ASN A 322 14.85 13.15 -0.32
CA ASN A 322 14.15 12.68 -1.53
C ASN A 322 12.71 13.20 -1.65
N CYS A 323 12.27 14.13 -0.79
CA CYS A 323 10.89 14.58 -0.74
C CYS A 323 10.48 15.48 -1.91
N LEU A 324 11.34 16.39 -2.35
CA LEU A 324 11.01 17.42 -3.35
C LEU A 324 10.59 16.84 -4.70
N ASP A 325 9.64 17.50 -5.33
CA ASP A 325 9.33 17.26 -6.75
C ASP A 325 10.50 17.71 -7.63
N LYS A 326 10.76 16.96 -8.71
CA LYS A 326 11.94 17.17 -9.59
C LYS A 326 11.95 18.52 -10.30
N ASP A 327 10.79 19.15 -10.46
CA ASP A 327 10.62 20.46 -11.09
C ASP A 327 10.59 21.61 -10.08
N ASN A 328 10.86 21.34 -8.79
CA ASN A 328 10.95 22.36 -7.76
C ASN A 328 12.28 23.10 -7.89
N TYR A 329 12.21 24.43 -7.90
CA TYR A 329 13.37 25.34 -8.07
C TYR A 329 13.59 26.28 -6.87
N ILE A 330 12.79 26.11 -5.81
CA ILE A 330 12.91 26.90 -4.58
C ILE A 330 14.09 26.38 -3.74
N ALA A 331 14.74 27.27 -3.02
CA ALA A 331 15.83 26.92 -2.11
C ALA A 331 15.35 25.90 -1.06
N PHE A 332 16.15 24.87 -0.83
CA PHE A 332 15.80 23.76 0.08
C PHE A 332 16.94 23.51 1.08
N GLU A 333 16.58 23.29 2.33
CA GLU A 333 17.50 22.92 3.41
C GLU A 333 17.00 21.65 4.11
N ILE A 334 17.94 20.73 4.37
CA ILE A 334 17.66 19.48 5.10
C ILE A 334 17.78 19.79 6.59
N ALA A 335 16.67 19.69 7.33
CA ALA A 335 16.67 19.87 8.77
C ALA A 335 15.57 19.02 9.46
N ASP A 336 15.90 18.51 10.63
CA ASP A 336 14.99 17.79 11.53
C ASP A 336 14.31 18.80 12.46
N LEU A 337 13.00 19.00 12.30
CA LEU A 337 12.21 19.98 13.06
C LEU A 337 12.18 19.67 14.57
N THR A 338 12.45 18.42 14.98
CA THR A 338 12.53 18.05 16.39
C THR A 338 13.80 18.55 17.07
N LYS A 339 14.73 19.13 16.32
CA LYS A 339 16.01 19.66 16.78
C LYS A 339 16.13 21.15 16.57
N PRO A 340 16.96 21.87 17.38
CA PRO A 340 17.20 23.29 17.18
C PRO A 340 17.78 23.59 15.80
N MET A 341 17.19 24.57 15.11
CA MET A 341 17.63 25.05 13.79
C MET A 341 18.23 26.44 13.90
N LYS A 342 19.13 26.80 12.95
CA LYS A 342 19.74 28.14 12.82
C LYS A 342 19.16 28.85 11.62
N LEU A 343 17.84 28.96 11.58
CA LEU A 343 17.10 29.61 10.52
C LEU A 343 16.44 30.88 11.06
N GLU A 344 16.21 31.86 10.20
CA GLU A 344 15.54 33.11 10.58
C GLU A 344 14.65 33.61 9.43
N SER A 345 13.38 33.86 9.73
CA SER A 345 12.41 34.41 8.81
C SER A 345 11.31 35.17 9.53
N GLU A 346 10.50 35.93 8.80
CA GLU A 346 9.35 36.62 9.37
C GLU A 346 8.19 35.63 9.59
N PHE A 347 7.90 34.79 8.59
CA PHE A 347 6.77 33.88 8.60
C PHE A 347 7.20 32.42 8.47
N GLY A 348 6.44 31.54 9.12
CA GLY A 348 6.48 30.11 8.95
C GLY A 348 5.16 29.58 8.36
N TYR A 349 5.28 28.59 7.52
CA TYR A 349 4.22 27.79 6.98
C TYR A 349 4.46 26.33 7.37
N CYS A 350 3.55 25.69 8.08
CA CYS A 350 3.70 24.31 8.59
C CYS A 350 2.35 23.60 8.49
N THR A 351 2.19 22.80 7.44
CA THR A 351 0.91 22.16 7.13
C THR A 351 1.09 20.67 6.91
N ASP A 352 0.23 19.88 7.56
CA ASP A 352 0.26 18.41 7.46
C ASP A 352 1.60 17.82 7.96
N VAL A 353 2.08 18.32 9.10
CA VAL A 353 3.39 17.99 9.69
C VAL A 353 3.29 17.62 11.16
N MET A 354 2.61 18.42 11.97
CA MET A 354 2.67 18.29 13.44
C MET A 354 2.00 17.00 13.93
N GLU A 355 1.02 16.48 13.23
CA GLU A 355 0.39 15.18 13.50
C GLU A 355 1.34 14.00 13.29
N HIS A 356 2.41 14.19 12.51
CA HIS A 356 3.45 13.18 12.29
C HIS A 356 4.51 13.15 13.40
N ILE A 357 4.57 14.19 14.23
CA ILE A 357 5.54 14.28 15.34
C ILE A 357 5.06 13.42 16.51
N PRO A 358 5.93 12.61 17.14
CA PRO A 358 5.59 11.89 18.37
C PRO A 358 5.07 12.84 19.46
N PRO A 359 4.02 12.48 20.21
CA PRO A 359 3.39 13.36 21.19
C PRO A 359 4.34 14.00 22.20
N GLU A 360 5.36 13.25 22.61
CA GLU A 360 6.39 13.69 23.54
C GLU A 360 7.35 14.73 22.97
N LEU A 361 7.44 14.87 21.65
CA LEU A 361 8.31 15.82 20.95
C LEU A 361 7.57 17.05 20.41
N VAL A 362 6.24 17.08 20.50
CA VAL A 362 5.41 18.15 19.92
C VAL A 362 5.79 19.52 20.45
N GLU A 363 5.91 19.69 21.78
CA GLU A 363 6.22 20.98 22.40
C GLU A 363 7.60 21.50 22.01
N ASP A 364 8.61 20.63 21.99
CA ASP A 364 9.97 20.99 21.56
C ASP A 364 10.00 21.33 20.06
N THR A 365 9.24 20.62 19.22
CA THR A 365 9.14 20.91 17.79
C THR A 365 8.49 22.28 17.55
N ILE A 366 7.39 22.59 18.22
CA ILE A 366 6.77 23.93 18.16
C ILE A 366 7.79 25.00 18.56
N LYS A 367 8.51 24.79 19.65
CA LYS A 367 9.53 25.73 20.14
C LYS A 367 10.66 25.91 19.12
N ASN A 368 11.14 24.85 18.49
CA ASN A 368 12.16 24.91 17.46
C ASN A 368 11.69 25.73 16.24
N ILE A 369 10.49 25.43 15.71
CA ILE A 369 9.89 26.17 14.61
C ILE A 369 9.73 27.66 14.97
N MET A 370 9.11 27.95 16.13
CA MET A 370 8.85 29.31 16.56
C MET A 370 10.12 30.10 16.97
N SER A 371 11.25 29.42 17.18
CA SER A 371 12.53 30.08 17.37
C SER A 371 13.10 30.66 16.08
N CYS A 372 12.66 30.15 14.92
CA CYS A 372 13.10 30.56 13.60
C CYS A 372 12.24 31.68 12.98
N VAL A 373 11.03 31.93 13.51
CA VAL A 373 10.07 32.85 12.89
C VAL A 373 9.32 33.71 13.91
N SER A 374 8.85 34.87 13.46
CA SER A 374 8.03 35.76 14.30
C SER A 374 6.58 35.28 14.36
N LYS A 375 6.06 34.74 13.27
CA LYS A 375 4.70 34.21 13.16
C LYS A 375 4.71 32.91 12.36
N CYS A 376 3.84 31.98 12.71
CA CYS A 376 3.72 30.72 11.98
C CYS A 376 2.26 30.31 11.82
N PHE A 377 1.93 29.83 10.62
CA PHE A 377 0.67 29.22 10.28
C PHE A 377 0.80 27.70 10.40
N PHE A 378 -0.03 27.09 11.24
CA PHE A 378 -0.13 25.65 11.41
C PHE A 378 -1.47 25.14 10.91
N LYS A 379 -1.43 24.11 10.06
CA LYS A 379 -2.62 23.34 9.63
C LYS A 379 -2.34 21.88 9.97
N ILE A 380 -3.08 21.33 10.95
CA ILE A 380 -2.75 20.05 11.59
C ILE A 380 -3.92 19.09 11.41
N ALA A 381 -3.68 17.91 10.86
CA ALA A 381 -4.71 16.90 10.68
C ALA A 381 -5.12 16.27 12.03
N MET A 382 -6.43 16.18 12.27
CA MET A 382 -7.01 15.58 13.48
C MET A 382 -7.69 14.24 13.18
N PHE A 383 -7.19 13.50 12.18
CA PHE A 383 -7.71 12.20 11.76
C PHE A 383 -6.59 11.21 11.55
N GLU A 384 -6.93 9.92 11.65
CA GLU A 384 -5.97 8.84 11.42
C GLU A 384 -5.54 8.75 9.95
N ASP A 385 -4.25 8.56 9.74
CA ASP A 385 -3.67 8.32 8.43
C ASP A 385 -4.05 6.94 7.86
N ASN A 386 -4.20 6.87 6.55
CA ASN A 386 -4.39 5.63 5.81
C ASN A 386 -3.19 5.26 4.91
N MET A 387 -2.28 6.20 4.65
CA MET A 387 -1.14 5.98 3.75
C MET A 387 0.00 5.20 4.40
N GLY A 388 0.15 5.31 5.71
CA GLY A 388 1.13 4.53 6.49
C GLY A 388 0.94 3.02 6.37
N LYS A 389 -0.25 2.57 6.02
CA LYS A 389 -0.52 1.16 5.68
C LYS A 389 0.34 0.66 4.53
N LEU A 390 0.77 1.55 3.62
CA LEU A 390 1.62 1.20 2.48
C LEU A 390 3.00 0.69 2.90
N ILE A 391 3.51 1.18 4.03
CA ILE A 391 4.82 0.78 4.58
C ILE A 391 4.69 0.01 5.91
N GLY A 392 3.47 -0.30 6.35
CA GLY A 392 3.20 -1.03 7.59
C GLY A 392 3.42 -0.23 8.88
N HIS A 393 3.60 1.08 8.80
CA HIS A 393 3.82 1.98 9.94
C HIS A 393 2.82 3.14 9.94
N PRO A 394 2.28 3.57 11.09
CA PRO A 394 1.44 4.76 11.15
C PRO A 394 2.27 6.00 10.83
N LEU A 395 1.69 6.94 10.07
CA LEU A 395 2.30 8.23 9.82
C LEU A 395 1.83 9.27 10.85
N HIS A 396 0.51 9.35 11.11
CA HIS A 396 -0.03 10.25 12.12
C HIS A 396 0.17 9.63 13.52
N LEU A 397 1.05 10.23 14.30
CA LEU A 397 1.40 9.80 15.66
C LEU A 397 0.68 10.64 16.72
N SER A 398 0.29 11.87 16.39
CA SER A 398 -0.34 12.85 17.28
C SER A 398 -1.74 13.25 16.77
N VAL A 399 -2.67 12.29 16.79
CA VAL A 399 -4.08 12.53 16.44
C VAL A 399 -4.86 12.93 17.68
N PHE A 400 -5.01 14.24 17.90
CA PHE A 400 -5.66 14.79 19.09
C PHE A 400 -6.70 15.85 18.73
N SER A 401 -7.51 16.27 19.72
CA SER A 401 -8.53 17.30 19.52
C SER A 401 -7.91 18.70 19.33
N GLY A 402 -8.70 19.62 18.77
CA GLY A 402 -8.30 21.03 18.62
C GLY A 402 -7.94 21.69 19.95
N GLU A 403 -8.65 21.33 21.04
CA GLU A 403 -8.38 21.84 22.37
C GLU A 403 -7.01 21.37 22.89
N TRP A 404 -6.64 20.13 22.63
CA TRP A 404 -5.31 19.62 22.96
C TRP A 404 -4.21 20.37 22.19
N TRP A 405 -4.40 20.59 20.90
CA TRP A 405 -3.47 21.39 20.12
C TRP A 405 -3.37 22.83 20.62
N GLN A 406 -4.50 23.47 20.95
CA GLN A 406 -4.49 24.82 21.52
C GLN A 406 -3.66 24.91 22.81
N GLU A 407 -3.74 23.91 23.69
CA GLU A 407 -2.94 23.84 24.91
C GLU A 407 -1.44 23.84 24.62
N LYS A 408 -1.00 23.14 23.58
CA LYS A 408 0.42 23.08 23.16
C LYS A 408 0.96 24.42 22.66
N PHE A 409 0.09 25.31 22.21
CA PHE A 409 0.45 26.65 21.78
C PHE A 409 0.22 27.74 22.86
N SER A 410 -0.02 27.37 24.11
CA SER A 410 -0.31 28.31 25.20
C SER A 410 0.79 29.34 25.49
N ASP A 411 2.04 29.02 25.20
CA ASP A 411 3.19 29.94 25.35
C ASP A 411 3.26 31.02 24.28
N TYR A 412 2.44 30.92 23.23
CA TYR A 412 2.42 31.85 22.10
C TYR A 412 1.15 32.69 22.09
N LYS A 413 1.15 33.78 21.34
CA LYS A 413 -0.05 34.57 21.08
C LYS A 413 -0.80 33.98 19.89
N ILE A 414 -1.97 33.42 20.12
CA ILE A 414 -2.84 32.92 19.07
C ILE A 414 -3.52 34.12 18.40
N LEU A 415 -3.23 34.35 17.12
CA LEU A 415 -3.82 35.40 16.30
C LEU A 415 -5.12 34.94 15.63
N TYR A 416 -5.17 33.67 15.25
CA TYR A 416 -6.34 33.01 14.68
C TYR A 416 -6.35 31.53 15.07
N GLN A 417 -7.55 30.98 15.29
CA GLN A 417 -7.76 29.54 15.46
C GLN A 417 -9.10 29.12 14.90
N HIS A 418 -9.12 27.95 14.29
CA HIS A 418 -10.33 27.27 13.81
C HIS A 418 -10.16 25.76 13.91
N TYR A 419 -11.26 25.04 14.24
CA TYR A 419 -11.28 23.58 14.29
C TYR A 419 -12.45 23.07 13.46
N ASP A 420 -12.16 22.27 12.45
CA ASP A 420 -13.20 21.60 11.68
C ASP A 420 -13.88 20.54 12.56
N LYS A 421 -15.22 20.57 12.68
CA LYS A 421 -15.95 19.63 13.56
C LYS A 421 -16.81 18.61 12.80
N ASP A 422 -17.20 18.92 11.57
CA ASP A 422 -18.23 18.17 10.84
C ASP A 422 -17.76 17.66 9.47
N THR A 423 -16.46 17.36 9.35
CA THR A 423 -15.87 16.82 8.13
C THR A 423 -15.27 15.44 8.37
N ALA A 424 -15.15 14.65 7.31
CA ALA A 424 -14.47 13.36 7.35
C ALA A 424 -12.94 13.51 7.58
N PHE A 425 -12.40 14.71 7.30
CA PHE A 425 -10.98 15.05 7.42
C PHE A 425 -10.83 16.38 8.15
N PRO A 426 -11.02 16.38 9.50
CA PRO A 426 -10.98 17.60 10.29
C PRO A 426 -9.55 18.10 10.48
N TYR A 427 -9.36 19.43 10.39
CA TYR A 427 -8.10 20.12 10.66
C TYR A 427 -8.21 21.09 11.83
N ALA A 428 -7.12 21.22 12.59
CA ALA A 428 -6.88 22.37 13.47
C ALA A 428 -6.04 23.39 12.70
N THR A 429 -6.55 24.63 12.58
CA THR A 429 -5.86 25.77 11.99
C THR A 429 -5.47 26.73 13.10
N LEU A 430 -4.18 27.05 13.20
CA LEU A 430 -3.67 28.03 14.17
C LEU A 430 -2.70 28.97 13.48
N PHE A 431 -2.89 30.29 13.64
CA PHE A 431 -1.90 31.29 13.28
C PHE A 431 -1.39 31.92 14.56
N VAL A 432 -0.11 31.73 14.83
CA VAL A 432 0.49 32.08 16.13
C VAL A 432 1.67 33.03 15.97
N GLN A 433 1.92 33.81 17.01
CA GLN A 433 3.00 34.78 17.09
C GLN A 433 3.81 34.55 18.37
N THR A 434 5.14 34.72 18.27
CA THR A 434 6.00 34.78 19.46
C THR A 434 5.56 35.90 20.38
N LYS A 435 5.44 35.62 21.67
CA LYS A 435 5.25 36.70 22.65
C LYS A 435 6.53 37.53 22.67
N GLU A 436 6.40 38.84 22.55
CA GLU A 436 7.56 39.73 22.70
C GLU A 436 8.21 39.40 24.06
N ARG A 437 9.53 39.19 24.04
CA ARG A 437 10.29 39.08 25.31
C ARG A 437 10.19 40.43 26.00
N PRO A 438 9.81 40.49 27.30
CA PRO A 438 9.69 41.73 28.06
C PRO A 438 11.04 42.47 28.16
#